data_6e403b952645ed3de756105966e82195
#
_entry.id   6e403b952645ed3de756105966e82195
#
_cell.length_a   1.000
_cell.length_b   1.000
_cell.length_c   1.000
_cell.angle_alpha   90.00
_cell.angle_beta   90.00
_cell.angle_gamma   90.00
#
_symmetry.space_group_name_H-M   'P 1'
#
loop_
_entity.id
_entity.type
_entity.pdbx_description
1 polymer ?
#
loop_
_entity_poly.entity_id
_entity_poly.type
_entity_poly.pdbx_seq_one_letter_code
_entity_poly.pdbx_strand_id
1 'polypeptide(L)'
;IDTASLRYFNVFGDRQDPTSQYAAVVSTFIEAIQNNIVPIIFGDGTQSRDFTHIENIVHANLLAASHHIPLRGEVFNVGTGSMLSLLELLQAITGHKDVTVDFQPKRNGDVFASCANIEKITDLLGYSPISDTATALRKLLNPKQR
;
A
#
# COMPACT_ATOMS: atom_id res chain seq x y z
N ILE A 1 -31.07 3.60 -3.81
CA ILE A 1 -29.89 3.43 -2.91
C ILE A 1 -28.79 4.30 -3.45
N ASP A 2 -28.17 5.14 -2.59
CA ASP A 2 -26.98 5.89 -2.94
C ASP A 2 -25.74 4.99 -2.87
N THR A 3 -24.79 5.21 -3.77
CA THR A 3 -23.59 4.37 -3.88
C THR A 3 -22.34 5.21 -4.19
N ALA A 4 -21.17 4.67 -3.85
CA ALA A 4 -19.87 5.16 -4.29
C ALA A 4 -18.95 3.97 -4.60
N SER A 5 -18.01 4.16 -5.53
CA SER A 5 -16.96 3.18 -5.84
C SER A 5 -15.64 3.69 -5.32
N LEU A 6 -14.98 2.90 -4.46
CA LEU A 6 -13.64 3.22 -3.94
C LEU A 6 -12.60 2.32 -4.60
N ARG A 7 -11.66 2.92 -5.35
CA ARG A 7 -10.54 2.23 -6.00
C ARG A 7 -9.32 2.30 -5.09
N TYR A 8 -9.00 1.19 -4.45
CA TYR A 8 -7.88 1.11 -3.52
C TYR A 8 -6.55 0.92 -4.24
N PHE A 9 -5.52 1.66 -3.81
CA PHE A 9 -4.16 1.55 -4.32
C PHE A 9 -3.29 0.74 -3.35
N ASN A 10 -2.69 -0.33 -3.85
CA ASN A 10 -1.70 -1.22 -3.21
C ASN A 10 -1.85 -1.35 -1.69
N VAL A 11 -3.02 -1.83 -1.26
CA VAL A 11 -3.38 -1.96 0.16
C VAL A 11 -2.46 -2.95 0.85
N PHE A 12 -2.00 -2.59 2.03
CA PHE A 12 -1.26 -3.48 2.92
C PHE A 12 -1.74 -3.33 4.38
N GLY A 13 -1.50 -4.34 5.19
CA GLY A 13 -1.85 -4.31 6.61
C GLY A 13 -1.75 -5.67 7.26
N ASP A 14 -2.15 -5.72 8.53
CA ASP A 14 -2.20 -6.95 9.31
C ASP A 14 -3.09 -8.01 8.66
N ARG A 15 -2.70 -9.28 8.81
CA ARG A 15 -3.45 -10.46 8.33
C ARG A 15 -3.51 -10.60 6.81
N GLN A 16 -2.69 -9.86 6.06
CA GLN A 16 -2.53 -10.09 4.63
C GLN A 16 -1.75 -11.39 4.42
N ASP A 17 -2.35 -12.35 3.69
CA ASP A 17 -1.77 -13.65 3.43
C ASP A 17 -0.64 -13.55 2.38
N PRO A 18 0.63 -13.82 2.75
CA PRO A 18 1.76 -13.75 1.82
C PRO A 18 1.75 -14.88 0.77
N THR A 19 1.01 -15.95 0.99
CA THR A 19 0.94 -17.13 0.09
C THR A 19 -0.15 -16.98 -0.98
N SER A 20 -1.01 -15.97 -0.88
CA SER A 20 -2.05 -15.69 -1.86
C SER A 20 -1.44 -15.42 -3.24
N GLN A 21 -2.10 -15.88 -4.32
CA GLN A 21 -1.73 -15.53 -5.71
C GLN A 21 -1.66 -14.00 -5.95
N TYR A 22 -2.35 -13.24 -5.11
CA TYR A 22 -2.38 -11.78 -5.13
C TYR A 22 -1.60 -11.19 -3.95
N ALA A 23 -0.66 -11.97 -3.37
CA ALA A 23 0.16 -11.51 -2.27
C ALA A 23 0.85 -10.20 -2.68
N ALA A 24 0.58 -9.14 -1.91
CA ALA A 24 1.21 -7.86 -2.15
C ALA A 24 2.71 -7.97 -1.80
N VAL A 25 3.54 -7.28 -2.54
CA VAL A 25 5.01 -7.26 -2.32
C VAL A 25 5.38 -6.95 -0.85
N VAL A 26 4.56 -6.16 -0.15
CA VAL A 26 4.76 -5.84 1.27
C VAL A 26 4.77 -7.09 2.15
N SER A 27 3.75 -7.96 2.04
CA SER A 27 3.67 -9.19 2.83
C SER A 27 4.80 -10.15 2.49
N THR A 28 5.15 -10.28 1.20
CA THR A 28 6.26 -11.12 0.74
C THR A 28 7.62 -10.64 1.30
N PHE A 29 7.88 -9.33 1.30
CA PHE A 29 9.11 -8.77 1.86
C PHE A 29 9.18 -8.96 3.38
N ILE A 30 8.08 -8.71 4.10
CA ILE A 30 8.03 -8.92 5.55
C ILE A 30 8.29 -10.39 5.90
N GLU A 31 7.65 -11.32 5.21
CA GLU A 31 7.86 -12.76 5.41
C GLU A 31 9.32 -13.16 5.14
N ALA A 32 9.90 -12.70 4.03
CA ALA A 32 11.29 -12.99 3.70
C ALA A 32 12.25 -12.51 4.81
N ILE A 33 12.08 -11.27 5.29
CA ILE A 33 12.92 -10.68 6.33
C ILE A 33 12.75 -11.42 7.66
N GLN A 34 11.51 -11.75 8.07
CA GLN A 34 11.23 -12.46 9.32
C GLN A 34 11.82 -13.87 9.34
N ASN A 35 11.89 -14.52 8.18
CA ASN A 35 12.44 -15.87 8.02
C ASN A 35 13.93 -15.90 7.62
N ASN A 36 14.61 -14.73 7.56
CA ASN A 36 16.01 -14.59 7.09
C ASN A 36 16.21 -15.15 5.67
N ILE A 37 15.17 -14.97 4.81
CA ILE A 37 15.23 -15.33 3.39
C ILE A 37 15.57 -14.07 2.61
N VAL A 38 16.41 -14.20 1.55
CA VAL A 38 16.75 -13.09 0.68
C VAL A 38 15.52 -12.64 -0.11
N PRO A 39 15.07 -11.36 0.02
CA PRO A 39 13.95 -10.85 -0.74
C PRO A 39 14.24 -10.86 -2.24
N ILE A 40 13.23 -11.24 -3.05
CA ILE A 40 13.30 -11.23 -4.50
C ILE A 40 12.66 -9.97 -5.05
N ILE A 41 13.37 -9.26 -5.93
CA ILE A 41 12.85 -8.12 -6.69
C ILE A 41 12.90 -8.46 -8.18
N PHE A 42 11.75 -8.36 -8.86
CA PHE A 42 11.68 -8.49 -10.32
C PHE A 42 11.96 -7.12 -10.97
N GLY A 43 12.96 -7.06 -11.86
CA GLY A 43 13.49 -5.81 -12.41
C GLY A 43 14.59 -5.22 -11.53
N ASP A 44 14.79 -3.92 -11.64
CA ASP A 44 15.84 -3.17 -10.91
C ASP A 44 15.37 -2.55 -9.57
N GLY A 45 14.09 -2.75 -9.22
CA GLY A 45 13.51 -2.23 -7.98
C GLY A 45 13.10 -0.75 -8.01
N THR A 46 13.23 -0.08 -9.16
CA THR A 46 12.82 1.34 -9.32
C THR A 46 11.33 1.51 -9.59
N GLN A 47 10.63 0.43 -9.95
CA GLN A 47 9.17 0.48 -10.09
C GLN A 47 8.50 0.90 -8.79
N SER A 48 7.55 1.84 -8.89
CA SER A 48 6.97 2.50 -7.73
C SER A 48 5.45 2.34 -7.64
N ARG A 49 4.94 2.32 -6.41
CA ARG A 49 3.52 2.16 -6.10
C ARG A 49 3.12 3.07 -4.94
N ASP A 50 1.85 3.46 -4.94
CA ASP A 50 1.21 4.10 -3.79
C ASP A 50 0.78 3.01 -2.80
N PHE A 51 1.63 2.73 -1.80
CA PHE A 51 1.36 1.75 -0.75
C PHE A 51 0.49 2.37 0.33
N THR A 52 -0.72 1.86 0.47
CA THR A 52 -1.77 2.41 1.32
C THR A 52 -2.07 1.47 2.48
N HIS A 53 -1.83 1.93 3.71
CA HIS A 53 -2.15 1.14 4.90
C HIS A 53 -3.66 0.95 5.06
N ILE A 54 -4.08 -0.21 5.57
CA ILE A 54 -5.50 -0.58 5.72
C ILE A 54 -6.31 0.44 6.54
N GLU A 55 -5.71 1.13 7.51
CA GLU A 55 -6.39 2.17 8.28
C GLU A 55 -6.86 3.34 7.41
N ASN A 56 -6.07 3.72 6.39
CA ASN A 56 -6.46 4.75 5.43
C ASN A 56 -7.65 4.30 4.57
N ILE A 57 -7.71 3.01 4.23
CA ILE A 57 -8.85 2.42 3.50
C ILE A 57 -10.11 2.45 4.37
N VAL A 58 -10.01 2.00 5.63
CA VAL A 58 -11.13 2.04 6.57
C VAL A 58 -11.63 3.48 6.75
N HIS A 59 -10.71 4.44 6.92
CA HIS A 59 -11.05 5.85 7.04
C HIS A 59 -11.83 6.37 5.83
N ALA A 60 -11.38 6.07 4.61
CA ALA A 60 -12.07 6.46 3.37
C ALA A 60 -13.48 5.85 3.27
N ASN A 61 -13.64 4.57 3.66
CA ASN A 61 -14.95 3.91 3.70
C ASN A 61 -15.91 4.58 4.69
N LEU A 62 -15.41 4.91 5.89
CA LEU A 62 -16.24 5.59 6.90
C LEU A 62 -16.67 6.98 6.42
N LEU A 63 -15.78 7.75 5.80
CA LEU A 63 -16.13 9.05 5.22
C LEU A 63 -17.21 8.92 4.14
N ALA A 64 -17.04 7.97 3.21
CA ALA A 64 -18.03 7.74 2.17
C ALA A 64 -19.39 7.28 2.73
N ALA A 65 -19.40 6.37 3.73
CA ALA A 65 -20.60 5.84 4.34
C ALA A 65 -21.36 6.87 5.20
N SER A 66 -20.65 7.82 5.80
CA SER A 66 -21.24 8.86 6.65
C SER A 66 -21.50 10.19 5.91
N HIS A 67 -21.24 10.24 4.60
CA HIS A 67 -21.42 11.48 3.83
C HIS A 67 -22.91 11.84 3.71
N HIS A 68 -23.25 13.08 4.04
CA HIS A 68 -24.65 13.51 4.12
C HIS A 68 -25.26 13.89 2.76
N ILE A 69 -24.42 14.18 1.77
CA ILE A 69 -24.85 14.53 0.41
C ILE A 69 -24.79 13.26 -0.45
N PRO A 70 -25.84 12.91 -1.21
CA PRO A 70 -25.83 11.73 -2.06
C PRO A 70 -24.67 11.72 -3.05
N LEU A 71 -23.88 10.63 -3.05
CA LEU A 71 -22.69 10.46 -3.89
C LEU A 71 -23.02 9.99 -5.32
N ARG A 72 -24.21 9.46 -5.55
CA ARG A 72 -24.79 9.17 -6.88
C ARG A 72 -23.89 8.32 -7.78
N GLY A 73 -23.22 7.32 -7.22
CA GLY A 73 -22.33 6.45 -7.99
C GLY A 73 -20.92 7.02 -8.27
N GLU A 74 -20.54 8.08 -7.56
CA GLU A 74 -19.21 8.67 -7.69
C GLU A 74 -18.09 7.65 -7.49
N VAL A 75 -16.98 7.86 -8.21
CA VAL A 75 -15.79 7.01 -8.16
C VAL A 75 -14.62 7.79 -7.57
N PHE A 76 -14.00 7.23 -6.54
CA PHE A 76 -12.87 7.82 -5.84
C PHE A 76 -11.65 6.90 -5.85
N ASN A 77 -10.48 7.45 -6.10
CA ASN A 77 -9.24 6.75 -5.81
C ASN A 77 -8.91 6.92 -4.32
N VAL A 78 -8.48 5.84 -3.68
CA VAL A 78 -8.08 5.83 -2.27
C VAL A 78 -6.64 5.34 -2.19
N GLY A 79 -5.77 6.25 -1.82
CA GLY A 79 -4.33 6.07 -1.69
C GLY A 79 -3.73 7.10 -0.75
N THR A 80 -2.42 7.22 -0.76
CA THR A 80 -1.69 8.24 0.00
C THR A 80 -1.38 9.49 -0.84
N GLY A 81 -1.46 9.39 -2.17
CA GLY A 81 -0.99 10.41 -3.09
C GLY A 81 0.54 10.45 -3.23
N SER A 82 1.24 9.47 -2.67
CA SER A 82 2.71 9.35 -2.70
C SER A 82 3.13 7.95 -3.10
N MET A 83 4.29 7.82 -3.73
CA MET A 83 4.83 6.54 -4.18
C MET A 83 6.12 6.20 -3.44
N LEU A 84 6.35 4.90 -3.27
CA LEU A 84 7.66 4.34 -2.94
C LEU A 84 8.08 3.36 -4.04
N SER A 85 9.35 3.37 -4.41
CA SER A 85 9.96 2.29 -5.19
C SER A 85 10.04 1.01 -4.35
N LEU A 86 10.27 -0.14 -4.97
CA LEU A 86 10.45 -1.39 -4.22
C LEU A 86 11.70 -1.36 -3.34
N LEU A 87 12.75 -0.65 -3.76
CA LEU A 87 13.95 -0.45 -2.94
C LEU A 87 13.66 0.42 -1.72
N GLU A 88 12.96 1.55 -1.90
CA GLU A 88 12.54 2.42 -0.79
C GLU A 88 11.56 1.71 0.16
N LEU A 89 10.65 0.88 -0.38
CA LEU A 89 9.75 0.04 0.41
C LEU A 89 10.55 -0.90 1.32
N LEU A 90 11.54 -1.60 0.77
CA LEU A 90 12.38 -2.52 1.53
C LEU A 90 13.18 -1.79 2.61
N GLN A 91 13.74 -0.63 2.30
CA GLN A 91 14.43 0.24 3.26
C GLN A 91 13.48 0.72 4.38
N ALA A 92 12.26 1.10 4.04
CA ALA A 92 11.25 1.51 5.03
C ALA A 92 10.87 0.37 5.98
N ILE A 93 10.74 -0.86 5.46
CA ILE A 93 10.46 -2.07 6.27
C ILE A 93 11.63 -2.35 7.21
N THR A 94 12.86 -2.34 6.72
CA THR A 94 14.06 -2.75 7.48
C THR A 94 14.64 -1.67 8.39
N GLY A 95 14.09 -0.43 8.31
CA GLY A 95 14.65 0.72 9.04
C GLY A 95 15.99 1.17 8.48
N HIS A 96 16.16 1.14 7.16
CA HIS A 96 17.36 1.52 6.41
C HIS A 96 18.60 0.62 6.69
N LYS A 97 18.39 -0.60 7.16
CA LYS A 97 19.46 -1.59 7.24
C LYS A 97 19.77 -2.11 5.83
N ASP A 98 21.04 -2.35 5.54
CA ASP A 98 21.44 -2.99 4.31
C ASP A 98 20.90 -4.43 4.28
N VAL A 99 20.17 -4.74 3.22
CA VAL A 99 19.59 -6.07 2.96
C VAL A 99 20.05 -6.53 1.59
N THR A 100 20.63 -7.71 1.53
CA THR A 100 20.93 -8.37 0.26
C THR A 100 19.61 -8.67 -0.45
N VAL A 101 19.58 -8.41 -1.76
CA VAL A 101 18.39 -8.61 -2.62
C VAL A 101 18.77 -9.50 -3.78
N ASP A 102 17.90 -10.44 -4.13
CA ASP A 102 18.00 -11.23 -5.35
C ASP A 102 17.19 -10.56 -6.47
N PHE A 103 17.88 -10.04 -7.49
CA PHE A 103 17.26 -9.40 -8.63
C PHE A 103 16.95 -10.41 -9.73
N GLN A 104 15.68 -10.55 -10.07
CA GLN A 104 15.18 -11.43 -11.11
C GLN A 104 14.73 -10.64 -12.36
N PRO A 105 14.64 -11.26 -13.54
CA PRO A 105 14.16 -10.60 -14.74
C PRO A 105 12.81 -9.91 -14.55
N LYS A 106 12.63 -8.73 -15.16
CA LYS A 106 11.39 -7.97 -15.11
C LYS A 106 10.21 -8.81 -15.61
N ARG A 107 9.08 -8.73 -14.90
CA ARG A 107 7.83 -9.39 -15.32
C ARG A 107 7.18 -8.64 -16.48
N ASN A 108 6.67 -9.38 -17.47
CA ASN A 108 5.92 -8.78 -18.57
C ASN A 108 4.62 -8.16 -18.04
N GLY A 109 4.34 -6.94 -18.49
CA GLY A 109 3.13 -6.21 -18.10
C GLY A 109 3.20 -5.50 -16.74
N ASP A 110 4.34 -5.55 -16.04
CA ASP A 110 4.49 -4.81 -14.79
C ASP A 110 4.48 -3.30 -15.06
N VAL A 111 3.59 -2.59 -14.35
CA VAL A 111 3.45 -1.14 -14.45
C VAL A 111 4.64 -0.47 -13.78
N PHE A 112 5.28 0.48 -14.45
CA PHE A 112 6.46 1.15 -13.91
C PHE A 112 6.14 2.03 -12.70
N ALA A 113 5.07 2.85 -12.78
CA ALA A 113 4.66 3.73 -11.70
C ALA A 113 3.13 3.78 -11.58
N SER A 114 2.61 3.76 -10.36
CA SER A 114 1.18 3.88 -10.08
C SER A 114 0.97 4.66 -8.79
N CYS A 115 0.37 5.86 -8.92
CA CYS A 115 0.04 6.77 -7.81
C CYS A 115 -1.44 7.12 -7.86
N ALA A 116 -2.09 7.17 -6.70
CA ALA A 116 -3.45 7.66 -6.60
C ALA A 116 -3.47 9.19 -6.74
N ASN A 117 -4.28 9.72 -7.66
CA ASN A 117 -4.73 11.09 -7.51
C ASN A 117 -5.90 11.09 -6.52
N ILE A 118 -5.68 11.68 -5.35
CA ILE A 118 -6.62 11.73 -4.23
C ILE A 118 -7.34 13.09 -4.12
N GLU A 119 -7.12 14.04 -5.03
CA GLU A 119 -7.74 15.37 -4.98
C GLU A 119 -9.26 15.28 -4.85
N LYS A 120 -9.91 14.50 -5.71
CA LYS A 120 -11.38 14.36 -5.70
C LYS A 120 -11.94 13.86 -4.37
N ILE A 121 -11.33 12.83 -3.77
CA ILE A 121 -11.81 12.30 -2.49
C ILE A 121 -11.52 13.28 -1.34
N THR A 122 -10.42 14.01 -1.42
CA THR A 122 -10.08 15.07 -0.48
C THR A 122 -11.11 16.20 -0.54
N ASP A 123 -11.40 16.71 -1.73
CA ASP A 123 -12.31 17.84 -1.92
C ASP A 123 -13.76 17.50 -1.55
N LEU A 124 -14.25 16.32 -1.92
CA LEU A 124 -15.65 15.94 -1.71
C LEU A 124 -15.92 15.28 -0.36
N LEU A 125 -15.02 14.46 0.14
CA LEU A 125 -15.24 13.69 1.37
C LEU A 125 -14.34 14.15 2.54
N GLY A 126 -13.44 15.10 2.34
CA GLY A 126 -12.48 15.55 3.36
C GLY A 126 -11.43 14.49 3.71
N TYR A 127 -11.19 13.54 2.80
CA TYR A 127 -10.22 12.48 3.05
C TYR A 127 -8.79 13.03 3.08
N SER A 128 -8.05 12.59 4.07
CA SER A 128 -6.58 12.66 4.10
C SER A 128 -6.04 11.37 4.70
N PRO A 129 -4.86 10.87 4.27
CA PRO A 129 -4.24 9.71 4.90
C PRO A 129 -3.99 9.97 6.39
N ILE A 130 -4.47 9.05 7.25
CA ILE A 130 -4.33 9.13 8.71
C ILE A 130 -3.20 8.25 9.26
N SER A 131 -2.73 7.30 8.45
CA SER A 131 -1.66 6.37 8.79
C SER A 131 -0.49 6.57 7.83
N ASP A 132 0.70 6.88 8.40
CA ASP A 132 1.94 7.02 7.65
C ASP A 132 2.47 5.66 7.21
N THR A 133 2.78 5.53 5.91
CA THR A 133 3.20 4.27 5.28
C THR A 133 4.47 3.70 5.93
N ALA A 134 5.51 4.51 6.15
CA ALA A 134 6.77 4.01 6.69
C ALA A 134 6.62 3.54 8.16
N THR A 135 5.82 4.25 8.95
CA THR A 135 5.51 3.87 10.33
C THR A 135 4.70 2.58 10.39
N ALA A 136 3.70 2.43 9.52
CA ALA A 136 2.88 1.23 9.44
C ALA A 136 3.70 0.00 9.02
N LEU A 137 4.59 0.13 8.02
CA LEU A 137 5.49 -0.93 7.58
C LEU A 137 6.39 -1.46 8.71
N ARG A 138 7.01 -0.54 9.48
CA ARG A 138 7.85 -0.92 10.63
C ARG A 138 7.07 -1.66 11.73
N LYS A 139 5.82 -1.27 11.98
CA LYS A 139 4.96 -1.98 12.94
C LYS A 139 4.64 -3.40 12.50
N LEU A 140 4.42 -3.63 11.19
CA LEU A 140 4.16 -4.96 10.65
C LEU A 140 5.35 -5.91 10.81
N LEU A 141 6.58 -5.40 10.64
CA LEU A 141 7.78 -6.21 10.86
C LEU A 141 7.94 -6.63 12.33
N ASN A 142 7.52 -5.76 13.29
CA ASN A 142 7.69 -5.97 14.73
C ASN A 142 6.34 -5.99 15.47
N PRO A 143 5.51 -7.04 15.29
CA PRO A 143 4.14 -7.07 15.83
C PRO A 143 4.05 -7.10 17.37
N LYS A 144 5.19 -7.29 18.09
CA LYS A 144 5.24 -7.33 19.57
C LYS A 144 5.23 -5.94 20.23
N GLN A 145 5.17 -4.84 19.46
CA GLN A 145 5.10 -3.46 19.99
C GLN A 145 3.66 -2.90 19.98
N ARG A 146 2.67 -3.77 20.08
CA ARG A 146 1.25 -3.40 20.22
C ARG A 146 0.85 -3.26 21.69
#